data_58cfcb6ebec9bcd76ebca08187fdb5c8
#
_entry.id   58cfcb6ebec9bcd76ebca08187fdb5c8
#
_cell.length_a   1.000
_cell.length_b   1.000
_cell.length_c   1.000
_cell.angle_alpha   90.00
_cell.angle_beta   90.00
_cell.angle_gamma   90.00
#
_symmetry.space_group_name_H-M   'P 1'
#
loop_
_entity.id
_entity.type
_entity.pdbx_description
1 polymer ?
#
loop_
_entity_poly.entity_id
_entity_poly.type
_entity_poly.pdbx_seq_one_letter_code
_entity_poly.pdbx_strand_id
1 'polypeptide(L)'
;SSFEKYIHRYGVVPDTNPVIFTNNSTTISLLKSLINLGYKPAAYVDARNENEIEKDLLNCLEKNKIPFFKGAEVEGCDGNKKVQQVSIRYNKNKIFKMKCSMLCVSGGINPDIHLFTQSKGLVKWDEKLLTFKPDTPFQNTITLGSVSGNYDYEKTNEEINNKLSFLNIKNEETKIEIKDTNYFSIKELWETKHEKKSSWSKSFIDLHNDVTTKDLKQAIIEGFDRIEHLKRFTTNSMGTDQGKISSINSLGIVSKLL
;
A
#
# COMPACT_ATOMS: atom_id res chain seq x y z
N SER A 1 5.93 3.52 -6.60
CA SER A 1 4.98 4.58 -6.25
C SER A 1 4.97 5.73 -7.26
N SER A 2 3.94 6.60 -7.20
CA SER A 2 3.86 7.76 -8.12
C SER A 2 5.05 8.70 -7.96
N PHE A 3 5.48 8.96 -6.73
CA PHE A 3 6.64 9.83 -6.45
C PHE A 3 7.93 9.28 -7.09
N GLU A 4 8.23 7.99 -6.91
CA GLU A 4 9.39 7.34 -7.51
C GLU A 4 9.34 7.35 -9.03
N LYS A 5 8.13 7.17 -9.61
CA LYS A 5 7.94 7.27 -11.04
C LYS A 5 8.31 8.67 -11.57
N TYR A 6 7.96 9.73 -10.84
CA TYR A 6 8.39 11.08 -11.21
C TYR A 6 9.91 11.23 -11.15
N ILE A 7 10.57 10.73 -10.11
CA ILE A 7 12.03 10.78 -9.98
C ILE A 7 12.70 9.98 -11.10
N HIS A 8 12.39 8.68 -11.21
CA HIS A 8 13.18 7.78 -12.04
C HIS A 8 12.82 7.80 -13.52
N ARG A 9 11.56 8.11 -13.85
CA ARG A 9 11.11 8.13 -15.25
C ARG A 9 11.15 9.52 -15.86
N TYR A 10 10.82 10.55 -15.07
CA TYR A 10 10.68 11.90 -15.59
C TYR A 10 11.77 12.87 -15.11
N GLY A 11 12.67 12.44 -14.21
CA GLY A 11 13.73 13.29 -13.66
C GLY A 11 13.21 14.46 -12.82
N VAL A 12 12.01 14.35 -12.29
CA VAL A 12 11.35 15.40 -11.52
C VAL A 12 11.21 14.99 -10.06
N VAL A 13 11.61 15.84 -9.13
CA VAL A 13 11.36 15.68 -7.70
C VAL A 13 10.12 16.50 -7.34
N PRO A 14 8.97 15.84 -7.06
CA PRO A 14 7.70 16.54 -6.80
C PRO A 14 7.74 17.41 -5.55
N ASP A 15 8.51 17.01 -4.54
CA ASP A 15 8.70 17.75 -3.30
C ASP A 15 10.04 17.36 -2.66
N THR A 16 10.71 18.31 -2.03
CA THR A 16 12.02 18.11 -1.42
C THR A 16 11.96 17.78 0.06
N ASN A 17 10.80 17.96 0.70
CA ASN A 17 10.60 17.76 2.14
C ASN A 17 9.21 17.17 2.46
N PRO A 18 8.82 16.04 1.82
CA PRO A 18 7.53 15.42 2.06
C PRO A 18 7.47 14.75 3.44
N VAL A 19 6.26 14.54 3.97
CA VAL A 19 6.03 13.52 5.01
C VAL A 19 5.71 12.21 4.32
N ILE A 20 6.38 11.12 4.71
CA ILE A 20 6.11 9.77 4.23
C ILE A 20 5.29 9.04 5.28
N PHE A 21 4.11 8.53 4.92
CA PHE A 21 3.26 7.71 5.77
C PHE A 21 3.05 6.33 5.17
N THR A 22 3.31 5.30 5.96
CA THR A 22 3.23 3.91 5.52
C THR A 22 2.79 2.96 6.63
N ASN A 23 2.31 1.78 6.23
CA ASN A 23 2.10 0.61 7.08
C ASN A 23 2.90 -0.61 6.59
N ASN A 24 3.86 -0.40 5.69
CA ASN A 24 4.57 -1.48 5.00
C ASN A 24 5.99 -1.06 4.56
N SER A 25 6.75 -2.00 4.01
CA SER A 25 8.17 -1.82 3.66
C SER A 25 8.40 -1.17 2.29
N THR A 26 7.38 -0.93 1.48
CA THR A 26 7.56 -0.50 0.07
C THR A 26 8.12 0.91 -0.09
N THR A 27 8.08 1.73 0.96
CA THR A 27 8.57 3.12 0.92
C THR A 27 10.07 3.27 1.16
N ILE A 28 10.78 2.17 1.46
CA ILE A 28 12.24 2.17 1.64
C ILE A 28 12.96 2.65 0.38
N SER A 29 12.52 2.22 -0.79
CA SER A 29 13.07 2.64 -2.08
C SER A 29 12.91 4.13 -2.32
N LEU A 30 11.75 4.70 -2.00
CA LEU A 30 11.51 6.14 -2.08
C LEU A 30 12.43 6.91 -1.13
N LEU A 31 12.56 6.44 0.12
CA LEU A 31 13.44 7.06 1.11
C LEU A 31 14.89 7.08 0.63
N LYS A 32 15.41 5.93 0.16
CA LYS A 32 16.76 5.82 -0.42
C LYS A 32 16.94 6.75 -1.62
N SER A 33 15.95 6.84 -2.51
CA SER A 33 15.99 7.70 -3.69
C SER A 33 16.07 9.18 -3.31
N LEU A 34 15.29 9.64 -2.34
CA LEU A 34 15.34 11.02 -1.84
C LEU A 34 16.71 11.34 -1.24
N ILE A 35 17.24 10.47 -0.38
CA ILE A 35 18.54 10.66 0.28
C ILE A 35 19.67 10.73 -0.76
N ASN A 36 19.66 9.85 -1.76
CA ASN A 36 20.65 9.83 -2.83
C ASN A 36 20.64 11.12 -3.68
N LEU A 37 19.50 11.78 -3.77
CA LEU A 37 19.35 13.08 -4.42
C LEU A 37 19.67 14.26 -3.49
N GLY A 38 20.09 14.00 -2.25
CA GLY A 38 20.42 15.04 -1.26
C GLY A 38 19.21 15.61 -0.53
N TYR A 39 18.02 15.03 -0.68
CA TYR A 39 16.81 15.49 0.01
C TYR A 39 16.47 14.61 1.19
N LYS A 40 15.73 15.17 2.15
CA LYS A 40 15.26 14.44 3.33
C LYS A 40 13.78 14.70 3.54
N PRO A 41 12.96 13.65 3.82
CA PRO A 41 11.58 13.88 4.22
C PRO A 41 11.51 14.66 5.53
N ALA A 42 10.46 15.47 5.70
CA ALA A 42 10.16 16.19 6.95
C ALA A 42 9.99 15.23 8.12
N ALA A 43 9.31 14.09 7.85
CA ALA A 43 9.16 12.98 8.78
C ALA A 43 8.87 11.69 8.05
N TYR A 44 9.18 10.57 8.70
CA TYR A 44 8.75 9.24 8.34
C TYR A 44 7.79 8.72 9.41
N VAL A 45 6.58 8.35 9.01
CA VAL A 45 5.51 7.87 9.89
C VAL A 45 5.19 6.43 9.50
N ASP A 46 5.34 5.50 10.42
CA ASP A 46 5.06 4.08 10.19
C ASP A 46 4.02 3.58 11.21
N ALA A 47 2.96 2.99 10.69
CA ALA A 47 1.91 2.42 11.53
C ALA A 47 2.36 1.16 12.28
N ARG A 48 3.43 0.49 11.81
CA ARG A 48 4.01 -0.70 12.45
C ARG A 48 4.75 -0.33 13.73
N ASN A 49 4.87 -1.31 14.64
CA ASN A 49 5.73 -1.18 15.80
C ASN A 49 7.20 -1.43 15.40
N GLU A 50 8.12 -1.00 16.23
CA GLU A 50 9.57 -1.07 15.93
C GLU A 50 10.07 -2.48 15.61
N ASN A 51 9.54 -3.49 16.29
CA ASN A 51 9.89 -4.90 16.09
C ASN A 51 9.38 -5.49 14.76
N GLU A 52 8.46 -4.79 14.09
CA GLU A 52 7.90 -5.17 12.78
C GLU A 52 8.62 -4.47 11.62
N ILE A 53 9.57 -3.57 11.93
CA ILE A 53 10.25 -2.72 10.96
C ILE A 53 11.67 -3.25 10.73
N GLU A 54 12.10 -3.22 9.48
CA GLU A 54 13.41 -3.70 9.06
C GLU A 54 14.52 -2.85 9.66
N LYS A 55 15.58 -3.52 10.14
CA LYS A 55 16.75 -2.87 10.74
C LYS A 55 17.42 -1.89 9.78
N ASP A 56 17.48 -2.22 8.50
CA ASP A 56 18.06 -1.36 7.47
C ASP A 56 17.32 -0.04 7.33
N LEU A 57 16.00 -0.05 7.44
CA LEU A 57 15.19 1.17 7.45
C LEU A 57 15.49 2.00 8.70
N LEU A 58 15.51 1.37 9.88
CA LEU A 58 15.81 2.06 11.13
C LEU A 58 17.18 2.74 11.08
N ASN A 59 18.21 1.99 10.67
CA ASN A 59 19.57 2.50 10.50
C ASN A 59 19.63 3.67 9.49
N CYS A 60 18.88 3.56 8.39
CA CYS A 60 18.82 4.60 7.37
C CYS A 60 18.21 5.89 7.91
N LEU A 61 17.12 5.80 8.67
CA LEU A 61 16.44 6.95 9.28
C LEU A 61 17.34 7.63 10.33
N GLU A 62 17.98 6.85 11.20
CA GLU A 62 18.88 7.34 12.26
C GLU A 62 20.11 8.02 11.67
N LYS A 63 20.82 7.36 10.74
CA LYS A 63 22.01 7.89 10.07
C LYS A 63 21.75 9.26 9.40
N ASN A 64 20.55 9.42 8.82
CA ASN A 64 20.18 10.65 8.13
C ASN A 64 19.48 11.66 9.04
N LYS A 65 19.29 11.35 10.32
CA LYS A 65 18.61 12.19 11.32
C LYS A 65 17.21 12.61 10.86
N ILE A 66 16.44 11.66 10.30
CA ILE A 66 15.07 11.90 9.85
C ILE A 66 14.12 11.69 11.04
N PRO A 67 13.23 12.65 11.34
CA PRO A 67 12.20 12.46 12.37
C PRO A 67 11.35 11.22 12.08
N PHE A 68 11.29 10.29 13.03
CA PHE A 68 10.62 9.03 12.87
C PHE A 68 9.54 8.82 13.94
N PHE A 69 8.31 8.53 13.48
CA PHE A 69 7.16 8.21 14.30
C PHE A 69 6.73 6.77 14.05
N LYS A 70 7.09 5.87 14.99
CA LYS A 70 6.74 4.44 14.95
C LYS A 70 5.44 4.17 15.69
N GLY A 71 4.65 3.18 15.22
CA GLY A 71 3.32 2.89 15.78
C GLY A 71 2.39 4.10 15.67
N ALA A 72 2.56 4.91 14.62
CA ALA A 72 1.89 6.19 14.47
C ALA A 72 1.07 6.24 13.18
N GLU A 73 0.07 7.08 13.18
CA GLU A 73 -0.85 7.27 12.06
C GLU A 73 -0.97 8.75 11.70
N VAL A 74 -1.14 9.05 10.42
CA VAL A 74 -1.55 10.38 9.99
C VAL A 74 -3.07 10.48 10.10
N GLU A 75 -3.54 11.32 11.02
CA GLU A 75 -4.95 11.53 11.28
C GLU A 75 -5.62 12.42 10.22
N GLY A 76 -4.88 13.40 9.71
CA GLY A 76 -5.42 14.33 8.72
C GLY A 76 -4.38 15.31 8.24
N CYS A 77 -4.79 16.09 7.25
CA CYS A 77 -4.00 17.16 6.64
C CYS A 77 -4.77 18.47 6.71
N ASP A 78 -4.05 19.54 6.96
CA ASP A 78 -4.55 20.91 6.90
C ASP A 78 -3.90 21.67 5.74
N GLY A 79 -4.65 22.56 5.12
CA GLY A 79 -4.17 23.41 4.03
C GLY A 79 -5.33 23.99 3.24
N ASN A 80 -5.07 24.97 2.39
CA ASN A 80 -6.09 25.56 1.52
C ASN A 80 -5.95 25.01 0.09
N LYS A 81 -5.01 25.52 -0.70
CA LYS A 81 -4.77 25.08 -2.09
C LYS A 81 -3.81 23.89 -2.17
N LYS A 82 -3.03 23.64 -1.14
CA LYS A 82 -2.07 22.55 -1.02
C LYS A 82 -1.96 22.13 0.44
N VAL A 83 -1.41 20.95 0.67
CA VAL A 83 -1.04 20.51 2.03
C VAL A 83 -0.03 21.48 2.62
N GLN A 84 -0.27 21.94 3.85
CA GLN A 84 0.60 22.83 4.61
C GLN A 84 1.05 22.19 5.92
N GLN A 85 0.27 21.24 6.44
CA GLN A 85 0.51 20.59 7.71
C GLN A 85 -0.16 19.22 7.72
N VAL A 86 0.45 18.27 8.43
CA VAL A 86 -0.15 16.98 8.79
C VAL A 86 -0.26 16.85 10.29
N SER A 87 -1.32 16.16 10.74
CA SER A 87 -1.53 15.79 12.14
C SER A 87 -1.15 14.31 12.31
N ILE A 88 -0.13 14.04 13.10
CA ILE A 88 0.41 12.71 13.38
C ILE A 88 -0.03 12.28 14.78
N ARG A 89 -0.77 11.17 14.85
CA ARG A 89 -1.16 10.54 16.11
C ARG A 89 -0.10 9.51 16.51
N TYR A 90 0.42 9.61 17.72
CA TYR A 90 1.43 8.69 18.26
C TYR A 90 1.27 8.52 19.78
N ASN A 91 1.95 7.54 20.37
CA ASN A 91 2.00 7.32 21.82
C ASN A 91 0.64 7.47 22.53
N LYS A 92 -0.31 6.58 22.25
CA LYS A 92 -1.64 6.53 22.93
C LYS A 92 -2.45 7.84 22.84
N ASN A 93 -2.53 8.42 21.65
CA ASN A 93 -3.38 9.58 21.28
C ASN A 93 -2.74 10.97 21.43
N LYS A 94 -1.45 11.10 21.58
CA LYS A 94 -0.80 12.42 21.41
C LYS A 94 -0.82 12.81 19.94
N ILE A 95 -1.20 14.06 19.65
CA ILE A 95 -1.21 14.60 18.29
C ILE A 95 -0.04 15.56 18.15
N PHE A 96 0.79 15.31 17.15
CA PHE A 96 1.88 16.20 16.75
C PHE A 96 1.57 16.79 15.37
N LYS A 97 1.65 18.10 15.26
CA LYS A 97 1.43 18.82 14.01
C LYS A 97 2.76 19.12 13.32
N MET A 98 2.95 18.61 12.11
CA MET A 98 4.16 18.77 11.31
C MET A 98 3.86 19.60 10.06
N LYS A 99 4.61 20.68 9.84
CA LYS A 99 4.55 21.43 8.59
C LYS A 99 5.16 20.61 7.46
N CYS A 100 4.46 20.51 6.35
CA CYS A 100 4.94 19.87 5.12
C CYS A 100 4.18 20.42 3.91
N SER A 101 4.74 20.26 2.74
CA SER A 101 4.11 20.65 1.47
C SER A 101 3.49 19.47 0.71
N MET A 102 3.81 18.25 1.13
CA MET A 102 3.29 17.01 0.52
C MET A 102 3.21 15.88 1.54
N LEU A 103 2.16 15.08 1.46
CA LEU A 103 2.04 13.80 2.14
C LEU A 103 2.12 12.66 1.12
N CYS A 104 3.11 11.79 1.29
CA CYS A 104 3.25 10.54 0.52
C CYS A 104 2.66 9.39 1.33
N VAL A 105 1.67 8.70 0.79
CA VAL A 105 1.01 7.58 1.46
C VAL A 105 1.29 6.29 0.71
N SER A 106 1.62 5.23 1.44
CA SER A 106 1.74 3.86 0.91
C SER A 106 0.98 2.90 1.81
N GLY A 107 -0.12 2.35 1.30
CA GLY A 107 -0.98 1.39 2.00
C GLY A 107 -0.71 -0.07 1.68
N GLY A 108 0.22 -0.37 0.77
CA GLY A 108 0.55 -1.73 0.36
C GLY A 108 0.57 -1.92 -1.15
N ILE A 109 0.71 -3.18 -1.57
CA ILE A 109 0.74 -3.59 -2.98
C ILE A 109 -0.23 -4.75 -3.16
N ASN A 110 -1.04 -4.70 -4.22
CA ASN A 110 -1.89 -5.80 -4.64
C ASN A 110 -1.29 -6.51 -5.85
N PRO A 111 -1.27 -7.85 -5.89
CA PRO A 111 -0.99 -8.61 -7.10
C PRO A 111 -1.98 -8.26 -8.21
N ASP A 112 -1.50 -8.13 -9.44
CA ASP A 112 -2.39 -7.93 -10.61
C ASP A 112 -2.91 -9.29 -11.10
N ILE A 113 -3.98 -9.77 -10.46
CA ILE A 113 -4.56 -11.10 -10.68
C ILE A 113 -5.68 -11.12 -11.76
N HIS A 114 -5.91 -10.00 -12.44
CA HIS A 114 -7.08 -9.85 -13.33
C HIS A 114 -7.11 -10.90 -14.45
N LEU A 115 -5.99 -11.15 -15.13
CA LEU A 115 -5.95 -12.17 -16.19
C LEU A 115 -6.21 -13.57 -15.65
N PHE A 116 -5.70 -13.88 -14.45
CA PHE A 116 -5.93 -15.15 -13.79
C PHE A 116 -7.41 -15.36 -13.44
N THR A 117 -8.07 -14.35 -12.88
CA THR A 117 -9.49 -14.42 -12.52
C THR A 117 -10.40 -14.42 -13.76
N GLN A 118 -10.04 -13.71 -14.83
CA GLN A 118 -10.75 -13.77 -16.11
C GLN A 118 -10.69 -15.17 -16.74
N SER A 119 -9.61 -15.91 -16.53
CA SER A 119 -9.51 -17.32 -16.92
C SER A 119 -10.24 -18.28 -15.98
N LYS A 120 -11.12 -17.76 -15.11
CA LYS A 120 -11.90 -18.50 -14.09
C LYS A 120 -11.03 -19.13 -12.98
N GLY A 121 -9.79 -18.68 -12.79
CA GLY A 121 -8.95 -19.10 -11.68
C GLY A 121 -9.52 -18.62 -10.33
N LEU A 122 -9.45 -19.48 -9.32
CA LEU A 122 -9.88 -19.17 -7.97
C LEU A 122 -8.76 -18.45 -7.21
N VAL A 123 -9.14 -17.52 -6.35
CA VAL A 123 -8.21 -16.75 -5.52
C VAL A 123 -8.45 -17.04 -4.06
N LYS A 124 -7.41 -16.89 -3.25
CA LYS A 124 -7.50 -16.99 -1.80
C LYS A 124 -6.92 -15.76 -1.12
N TRP A 125 -7.46 -15.44 0.04
CA TRP A 125 -6.93 -14.40 0.91
C TRP A 125 -5.59 -14.83 1.54
N ASP A 126 -4.63 -13.94 1.57
CA ASP A 126 -3.36 -14.13 2.26
C ASP A 126 -3.24 -13.13 3.41
N GLU A 127 -3.29 -13.63 4.63
CA GLU A 127 -3.25 -12.82 5.87
C GLU A 127 -1.93 -12.07 6.06
N LYS A 128 -0.83 -12.57 5.50
CA LYS A 128 0.48 -11.92 5.64
C LYS A 128 0.67 -10.78 4.66
N LEU A 129 0.05 -10.89 3.49
CA LEU A 129 0.11 -9.87 2.44
C LEU A 129 -1.08 -8.93 2.47
N LEU A 130 -2.14 -9.27 3.22
CA LEU A 130 -3.42 -8.54 3.29
C LEU A 130 -4.01 -8.31 1.89
N THR A 131 -4.00 -9.34 1.06
CA THR A 131 -4.48 -9.30 -0.32
C THR A 131 -4.91 -10.67 -0.82
N PHE A 132 -5.63 -10.68 -1.95
CA PHE A 132 -5.93 -11.91 -2.67
C PHE A 132 -4.76 -12.30 -3.57
N LYS A 133 -4.48 -13.60 -3.62
CA LYS A 133 -3.51 -14.18 -4.56
C LYS A 133 -4.09 -15.39 -5.30
N PRO A 134 -3.54 -15.77 -6.46
CA PRO A 134 -3.95 -16.96 -7.19
C PRO A 134 -3.89 -18.21 -6.31
N ASP A 135 -4.91 -19.06 -6.44
CA ASP A 135 -4.96 -20.35 -5.75
C ASP A 135 -5.08 -21.49 -6.77
N THR A 136 -6.28 -21.79 -7.22
CA THR A 136 -6.54 -22.92 -8.14
C THR A 136 -6.80 -22.39 -9.55
N PRO A 137 -5.97 -22.74 -10.54
CA PRO A 137 -6.21 -22.36 -11.92
C PRO A 137 -7.35 -23.22 -12.52
N PHE A 138 -8.18 -22.60 -13.35
CA PHE A 138 -9.20 -23.31 -14.14
C PHE A 138 -8.60 -23.84 -15.46
N GLN A 139 -7.68 -23.09 -16.04
CA GLN A 139 -6.94 -23.46 -17.26
C GLN A 139 -5.50 -23.82 -16.89
N ASN A 140 -4.75 -24.37 -17.84
CA ASN A 140 -3.31 -24.63 -17.70
C ASN A 140 -2.53 -23.31 -17.60
N THR A 141 -2.65 -22.65 -16.45
CA THR A 141 -2.04 -21.34 -16.17
C THR A 141 -1.11 -21.45 -14.97
N ILE A 142 0.10 -20.93 -15.14
CA ILE A 142 1.10 -20.83 -14.07
C ILE A 142 1.27 -19.35 -13.75
N THR A 143 1.14 -19.00 -12.46
CA THR A 143 1.43 -17.64 -11.97
C THR A 143 2.76 -17.61 -11.25
N LEU A 144 3.56 -16.58 -11.48
CA LEU A 144 4.92 -16.43 -10.97
C LEU A 144 5.17 -14.99 -10.49
N GLY A 145 6.10 -14.84 -9.54
CA GLY A 145 6.55 -13.55 -9.06
C GLY A 145 5.45 -12.72 -8.41
N SER A 146 5.39 -11.41 -8.71
CA SER A 146 4.47 -10.48 -8.05
C SER A 146 2.99 -10.82 -8.22
N VAL A 147 2.61 -11.52 -9.28
CA VAL A 147 1.23 -12.01 -9.49
C VAL A 147 0.87 -13.08 -8.46
N SER A 148 1.82 -13.93 -8.06
CA SER A 148 1.63 -14.92 -7.00
C SER A 148 1.87 -14.37 -5.59
N GLY A 149 2.09 -13.06 -5.46
CA GLY A 149 2.37 -12.39 -4.19
C GLY A 149 3.83 -12.52 -3.74
N ASN A 150 4.72 -12.95 -4.64
CA ASN A 150 6.14 -13.02 -4.36
C ASN A 150 6.84 -11.77 -4.92
N TYR A 151 7.32 -10.91 -4.02
CA TYR A 151 8.01 -9.66 -4.37
C TYR A 151 9.53 -9.75 -4.22
N ASP A 152 10.03 -10.94 -3.87
CA ASP A 152 11.45 -11.25 -3.76
C ASP A 152 11.94 -11.81 -5.11
N TYR A 153 13.01 -11.21 -5.63
CA TYR A 153 13.54 -11.62 -6.94
C TYR A 153 14.19 -13.00 -6.92
N GLU A 154 14.96 -13.31 -5.86
CA GLU A 154 15.63 -14.62 -5.75
C GLU A 154 14.59 -15.73 -5.66
N LYS A 155 13.58 -15.58 -4.82
CA LYS A 155 12.46 -16.52 -4.72
C LYS A 155 11.66 -16.62 -6.02
N THR A 156 11.49 -15.50 -6.73
CA THR A 156 10.84 -15.53 -8.05
C THR A 156 11.64 -16.36 -9.04
N ASN A 157 12.97 -16.22 -9.03
CA ASN A 157 13.84 -17.00 -9.90
C ASN A 157 13.81 -18.50 -9.56
N GLU A 158 13.80 -18.84 -8.27
CA GLU A 158 13.59 -20.23 -7.81
C GLU A 158 12.23 -20.77 -8.24
N GLU A 159 11.15 -19.99 -8.12
CA GLU A 159 9.82 -20.38 -8.61
C GLU A 159 9.81 -20.64 -10.12
N ILE A 160 10.49 -19.80 -10.91
CA ILE A 160 10.62 -19.98 -12.36
C ILE A 160 11.31 -21.31 -12.65
N ASN A 161 12.48 -21.54 -12.04
CA ASN A 161 13.26 -22.75 -12.26
C ASN A 161 12.47 -24.02 -11.88
N ASN A 162 11.78 -24.01 -10.74
CA ASN A 162 11.00 -25.15 -10.26
C ASN A 162 9.75 -25.41 -11.11
N LYS A 163 9.02 -24.36 -11.51
CA LYS A 163 7.76 -24.49 -12.25
C LYS A 163 7.95 -24.69 -13.76
N LEU A 164 9.08 -24.26 -14.33
CA LEU A 164 9.36 -24.45 -15.75
C LEU A 164 10.24 -25.67 -16.05
N SER A 165 10.78 -26.34 -15.04
CA SER A 165 11.60 -27.55 -15.22
C SER A 165 10.88 -28.66 -15.98
N PHE A 166 9.54 -28.77 -15.82
CA PHE A 166 8.73 -29.76 -16.56
C PHE A 166 8.64 -29.47 -18.07
N LEU A 167 8.95 -28.25 -18.51
CA LEU A 167 8.96 -27.89 -19.93
C LEU A 167 10.29 -28.22 -20.61
N ASN A 168 11.25 -28.83 -19.90
CA ASN A 168 12.61 -29.13 -20.40
C ASN A 168 13.34 -27.88 -20.94
N ILE A 169 12.98 -26.70 -20.50
CA ILE A 169 13.68 -25.47 -20.84
C ILE A 169 14.91 -25.37 -19.94
N LYS A 170 16.09 -25.50 -20.55
CA LYS A 170 17.35 -25.23 -19.83
C LYS A 170 17.44 -23.72 -19.60
N ASN A 171 17.26 -23.30 -18.35
CA ASN A 171 17.61 -21.94 -17.96
C ASN A 171 19.14 -21.84 -17.86
N GLU A 172 19.74 -20.95 -18.63
CA GLU A 172 21.07 -20.45 -18.30
C GLU A 172 20.93 -19.63 -17.01
N GLU A 173 21.56 -20.10 -15.92
CA GLU A 173 21.58 -19.39 -14.65
C GLU A 173 22.23 -18.03 -14.82
N THR A 174 21.44 -17.01 -15.09
CA THR A 174 21.90 -15.63 -15.00
C THR A 174 21.96 -15.29 -13.51
N LYS A 175 23.15 -15.40 -12.93
CA LYS A 175 23.43 -14.93 -11.55
C LYS A 175 23.37 -13.39 -11.58
N ILE A 176 22.20 -12.85 -11.32
CA ILE A 176 22.06 -11.42 -11.07
C ILE A 176 22.23 -11.24 -9.56
N GLU A 177 23.37 -10.68 -9.15
CA GLU A 177 23.56 -10.28 -7.75
C GLU A 177 22.62 -9.12 -7.42
N ILE A 178 21.48 -9.40 -6.81
CA ILE A 178 20.57 -8.39 -6.27
C ILE A 178 20.89 -8.22 -4.79
N LYS A 179 21.44 -7.07 -4.46
CA LYS A 179 21.85 -6.73 -3.08
C LYS A 179 20.69 -6.40 -2.13
N ASP A 180 19.46 -6.35 -2.59
CA ASP A 180 18.29 -6.01 -1.79
C ASP A 180 17.31 -7.19 -1.72
N THR A 181 17.39 -7.98 -0.64
CA THR A 181 16.31 -8.89 -0.25
C THR A 181 15.13 -8.04 0.20
N ASN A 182 14.12 -7.93 -0.64
CA ASN A 182 12.90 -7.21 -0.30
C ASN A 182 12.06 -8.04 0.67
N TYR A 183 12.33 -7.91 1.96
CA TYR A 183 11.42 -8.41 2.99
C TYR A 183 10.17 -7.54 2.96
N PHE A 184 9.03 -8.13 2.56
CA PHE A 184 7.75 -7.44 2.56
C PHE A 184 7.04 -7.70 3.89
N SER A 185 6.89 -6.64 4.69
CA SER A 185 6.10 -6.65 5.91
C SER A 185 5.01 -5.59 5.80
N ILE A 186 3.80 -5.92 6.19
CA ILE A 186 2.65 -5.02 6.19
C ILE A 186 1.83 -5.19 7.46
N LYS A 187 1.31 -4.07 7.99
CA LYS A 187 0.36 -4.05 9.10
C LYS A 187 -1.02 -3.67 8.59
N GLU A 188 -2.03 -4.34 9.10
CA GLU A 188 -3.41 -4.02 8.77
C GLU A 188 -3.79 -2.60 9.22
N LEU A 189 -4.12 -1.75 8.25
CA LEU A 189 -4.59 -0.39 8.48
C LEU A 189 -5.49 0.04 7.31
N TRP A 190 -6.80 -0.17 7.45
CA TRP A 190 -7.77 0.19 6.41
C TRP A 190 -8.27 1.63 6.52
N GLU A 191 -8.37 2.14 7.74
CA GLU A 191 -8.80 3.50 8.04
C GLU A 191 -8.02 4.03 9.24
N THR A 192 -7.53 5.27 9.17
CA THR A 192 -6.90 5.94 10.30
C THR A 192 -7.96 6.49 11.26
N LYS A 193 -7.66 6.52 12.55
CA LYS A 193 -8.58 7.03 13.56
C LYS A 193 -8.62 8.56 13.53
N HIS A 194 -9.82 9.13 13.62
CA HIS A 194 -10.04 10.57 13.74
C HIS A 194 -10.65 10.90 15.09
N GLU A 195 -10.10 11.90 15.80
CA GLU A 195 -10.69 12.36 17.07
C GLU A 195 -12.01 13.11 16.85
N LYS A 196 -12.06 13.91 15.80
CA LYS A 196 -13.24 14.70 15.49
C LYS A 196 -14.20 13.86 14.64
N LYS A 197 -15.32 13.42 15.21
CA LYS A 197 -16.49 12.93 14.47
C LYS A 197 -17.18 14.07 13.70
N SER A 198 -16.40 14.97 13.07
CA SER A 198 -17.02 16.04 12.30
C SER A 198 -17.51 15.48 10.98
N SER A 199 -18.67 15.95 10.54
CA SER A 199 -19.25 15.66 9.22
C SER A 199 -18.32 16.01 8.05
N TRP A 200 -17.21 16.63 8.33
CA TRP A 200 -16.20 17.10 7.38
C TRP A 200 -14.98 16.18 7.23
N SER A 201 -14.77 15.21 8.13
CA SER A 201 -13.70 14.24 7.96
C SER A 201 -14.10 13.26 6.87
N LYS A 202 -13.53 13.43 5.67
CA LYS A 202 -13.77 12.55 4.54
C LYS A 202 -12.60 11.60 4.40
N SER A 203 -12.84 10.30 4.59
CA SER A 203 -11.89 9.24 4.28
C SER A 203 -12.27 8.64 2.94
N PHE A 204 -11.67 9.15 1.86
CA PHE A 204 -11.95 8.66 0.50
C PHE A 204 -11.37 7.26 0.29
N ILE A 205 -12.18 6.37 -0.26
CA ILE A 205 -11.81 5.00 -0.63
C ILE A 205 -11.70 4.90 -2.15
N ASP A 206 -12.69 5.43 -2.86
CA ASP A 206 -12.71 5.51 -4.31
C ASP A 206 -12.62 6.98 -4.74
N LEU A 207 -11.48 7.33 -5.35
CA LEU A 207 -11.22 8.70 -5.81
C LEU A 207 -11.85 9.01 -7.16
N HIS A 208 -12.32 8.00 -7.91
CA HIS A 208 -13.02 8.19 -9.19
C HIS A 208 -14.47 8.61 -8.98
N ASN A 209 -15.12 8.02 -7.99
CA ASN A 209 -16.54 8.24 -7.71
C ASN A 209 -16.77 8.96 -6.38
N ASP A 210 -15.71 9.51 -5.76
CA ASP A 210 -15.76 10.24 -4.48
C ASP A 210 -16.40 9.43 -3.32
N VAL A 211 -16.31 8.10 -3.36
CA VAL A 211 -16.87 7.24 -2.31
C VAL A 211 -15.99 7.29 -1.06
N THR A 212 -16.63 7.49 0.07
CA THR A 212 -15.98 7.58 1.40
C THR A 212 -16.35 6.41 2.29
N THR A 213 -15.64 6.25 3.42
CA THR A 213 -16.00 5.26 4.46
C THR A 213 -17.41 5.50 5.01
N LYS A 214 -17.88 6.76 5.02
CA LYS A 214 -19.24 7.10 5.44
C LYS A 214 -20.29 6.50 4.51
N ASP A 215 -20.02 6.48 3.21
CA ASP A 215 -20.95 5.94 2.21
C ASP A 215 -21.04 4.42 2.35
N LEU A 216 -19.92 3.73 2.66
CA LEU A 216 -19.95 2.29 2.95
C LEU A 216 -20.74 1.99 4.23
N LYS A 217 -20.56 2.79 5.29
CA LYS A 217 -21.33 2.67 6.53
C LYS A 217 -22.82 2.88 6.30
N GLN A 218 -23.18 3.89 5.49
CA GLN A 218 -24.58 4.15 5.13
C GLN A 218 -25.16 2.97 4.35
N ALA A 219 -24.44 2.42 3.38
CA ALA A 219 -24.90 1.27 2.62
C ALA A 219 -25.24 0.06 3.53
N ILE A 220 -24.41 -0.21 4.53
CA ILE A 220 -24.66 -1.29 5.50
C ILE A 220 -25.93 -0.99 6.33
N ILE A 221 -26.12 0.26 6.78
CA ILE A 221 -27.31 0.68 7.53
C ILE A 221 -28.58 0.48 6.69
N GLU A 222 -28.50 0.73 5.38
CA GLU A 222 -29.61 0.51 4.42
C GLU A 222 -29.81 -0.97 4.05
N GLY A 223 -29.01 -1.89 4.62
CA GLY A 223 -29.17 -3.34 4.45
C GLY A 223 -28.35 -3.94 3.31
N PHE A 224 -27.42 -3.19 2.69
CA PHE A 224 -26.50 -3.70 1.67
C PHE A 224 -25.24 -4.28 2.32
N ASP A 225 -25.37 -5.43 2.97
CA ASP A 225 -24.28 -6.11 3.69
C ASP A 225 -23.35 -6.95 2.78
N ARG A 226 -23.79 -7.26 1.55
CA ARG A 226 -22.99 -7.98 0.57
C ARG A 226 -22.20 -7.01 -0.30
N ILE A 227 -20.90 -7.27 -0.44
CA ILE A 227 -19.99 -6.35 -1.16
C ILE A 227 -20.46 -6.01 -2.58
N GLU A 228 -21.05 -6.97 -3.30
CA GLU A 228 -21.55 -6.74 -4.66
C GLU A 228 -22.77 -5.78 -4.69
N HIS A 229 -23.62 -5.83 -3.69
CA HIS A 229 -24.76 -4.90 -3.57
C HIS A 229 -24.29 -3.53 -3.09
N LEU A 230 -23.42 -3.51 -2.07
CA LEU A 230 -22.81 -2.31 -1.54
C LEU A 230 -22.05 -1.55 -2.64
N LYS A 231 -21.28 -2.26 -3.48
CA LYS A 231 -20.58 -1.70 -4.63
C LYS A 231 -21.54 -0.96 -5.59
N ARG A 232 -22.69 -1.57 -5.92
CA ARG A 232 -23.68 -0.95 -6.80
C ARG A 232 -24.40 0.23 -6.15
N PHE A 233 -24.72 0.13 -4.87
CA PHE A 233 -25.38 1.20 -4.14
C PHE A 233 -24.50 2.45 -4.02
N THR A 234 -23.20 2.27 -3.74
CA THR A 234 -22.25 3.37 -3.53
C THR A 234 -21.48 3.78 -4.78
N THR A 235 -21.58 3.04 -5.88
CA THR A 235 -20.71 3.12 -7.07
C THR A 235 -19.22 2.84 -6.79
N ASN A 236 -18.88 2.32 -5.60
CA ASN A 236 -17.52 1.97 -5.23
C ASN A 236 -16.92 0.97 -6.21
N SER A 237 -15.68 1.18 -6.61
CA SER A 237 -14.95 0.31 -7.53
C SER A 237 -15.57 0.16 -8.93
N MET A 238 -16.41 1.09 -9.35
CA MET A 238 -17.06 1.11 -10.67
C MET A 238 -16.43 2.13 -11.64
N GLY A 239 -15.36 2.81 -11.21
CA GLY A 239 -14.62 3.74 -12.04
C GLY A 239 -13.74 3.07 -13.09
N THR A 240 -12.96 3.87 -13.82
CA THR A 240 -12.11 3.41 -14.94
C THR A 240 -10.99 2.47 -14.50
N ASP A 241 -10.56 2.53 -13.24
CA ASP A 241 -9.57 1.61 -12.66
C ASP A 241 -10.14 0.23 -12.27
N GLN A 242 -11.48 0.05 -12.42
CA GLN A 242 -12.19 -1.19 -12.07
C GLN A 242 -11.89 -1.67 -10.63
N GLY A 243 -11.74 -0.71 -9.71
CA GLY A 243 -11.51 -0.98 -8.31
C GLY A 243 -10.10 -1.43 -7.93
N LYS A 244 -9.11 -1.26 -8.79
CA LYS A 244 -7.71 -1.64 -8.47
C LYS A 244 -7.19 -0.97 -7.20
N ILE A 245 -7.61 0.26 -6.91
CA ILE A 245 -7.22 1.00 -5.72
C ILE A 245 -8.20 0.76 -4.56
N SER A 246 -9.51 0.80 -4.85
CA SER A 246 -10.57 0.86 -3.83
C SER A 246 -11.06 -0.49 -3.32
N SER A 247 -11.03 -1.56 -4.13
CA SER A 247 -11.70 -2.83 -3.80
C SER A 247 -11.19 -3.47 -2.51
N ILE A 248 -9.88 -3.62 -2.32
CA ILE A 248 -9.30 -4.26 -1.13
C ILE A 248 -9.58 -3.42 0.12
N ASN A 249 -9.39 -2.09 0.03
CA ASN A 249 -9.66 -1.19 1.14
C ASN A 249 -11.13 -1.24 1.57
N SER A 250 -12.04 -1.29 0.60
CA SER A 250 -13.48 -1.41 0.87
C SER A 250 -13.82 -2.72 1.56
N LEU A 251 -13.27 -3.85 1.09
CA LEU A 251 -13.43 -5.15 1.74
C LEU A 251 -12.94 -5.13 3.19
N GLY A 252 -11.73 -4.59 3.42
CA GLY A 252 -11.16 -4.49 4.75
C GLY A 252 -11.98 -3.62 5.70
N ILE A 253 -12.55 -2.51 5.22
CA ILE A 253 -13.41 -1.64 6.03
C ILE A 253 -14.76 -2.32 6.30
N VAL A 254 -15.40 -2.88 5.28
CA VAL A 254 -16.70 -3.56 5.42
C VAL A 254 -16.60 -4.76 6.35
N SER A 255 -15.54 -5.57 6.27
CA SER A 255 -15.32 -6.70 7.17
C SER A 255 -15.18 -6.32 8.65
N LYS A 256 -14.80 -5.08 8.95
CA LYS A 256 -14.74 -4.55 10.32
C LYS A 256 -16.06 -3.94 10.81
N LEU A 257 -16.97 -3.66 9.90
CA LEU A 257 -18.26 -3.05 10.20
C LEU A 257 -19.37 -4.11 10.38
N LEU A 258 -19.19 -5.29 9.77
CA LEU A 258 -20.07 -6.45 9.90
C LEU A 258 -19.61 -7.38 11.02
#